data_e5620aada85c1b00de113248b76a89da
#
_entry.id   e5620aada85c1b00de113248b76a89da
#
_cell.length_a   1.000
_cell.length_b   1.000
_cell.length_c   1.000
_cell.angle_alpha   90.00
_cell.angle_beta   90.00
_cell.angle_gamma   90.00
#
_symmetry.space_group_name_H-M   'P 1'
#
loop_
_entity.id
_entity.type
_entity.pdbx_description
1 polymer ?
#
loop_
_entity_poly.entity_id
_entity_poly.type
_entity_poly.pdbx_seq_one_letter_code
_entity_poly.pdbx_strand_id
1 'polypeptide(L)'
;SITDCLADPLAQFSLWLVEAIASEGNEPTAMNVATVSAEGKPSARMVLLKGIEGQQFVFYSNYSSRKGQQIDATPHVALTFFWPELERQVRIEGRINKVASNVSDAYFQSRPYTSRVGTWASEQSRPLDSKTTLIKRAAFFAAKYIASVPRPPHWGGYGITPERIEFWQGRPSR
;
A
#
# COMPACT_ATOMS: atom_id res chain seq x y z
N SER A 1 -16.52 10.67 21.39
CA SER A 1 -17.83 11.16 20.92
C SER A 1 -17.69 11.62 19.46
N ILE A 2 -18.80 11.64 18.72
CA ILE A 2 -18.82 12.28 17.37
C ILE A 2 -18.36 13.74 17.45
N THR A 3 -18.62 14.42 18.57
CA THR A 3 -18.19 15.79 18.84
C THR A 3 -16.68 15.95 18.99
N ASP A 4 -15.93 14.86 19.17
CA ASP A 4 -14.47 14.90 19.34
C ASP A 4 -13.73 14.66 18.01
N CYS A 5 -14.46 14.40 16.90
CA CYS A 5 -13.90 14.19 15.59
C CYS A 5 -13.81 15.49 14.80
N LEU A 6 -12.77 15.61 13.98
CA LEU A 6 -12.64 16.69 13.02
C LEU A 6 -13.71 16.55 11.92
N ALA A 7 -14.16 17.68 11.38
CA ALA A 7 -15.15 17.68 10.29
C ALA A 7 -14.61 17.06 8.98
N ASP A 8 -13.31 17.24 8.71
CA ASP A 8 -12.64 16.62 7.57
C ASP A 8 -12.11 15.22 7.97
N PRO A 9 -12.61 14.14 7.33
CA PRO A 9 -12.17 12.78 7.66
C PRO A 9 -10.71 12.51 7.30
N LEU A 10 -10.13 13.18 6.30
CA LEU A 10 -8.71 13.03 5.98
C LEU A 10 -7.81 13.71 7.01
N ALA A 11 -8.23 14.87 7.53
CA ALA A 11 -7.56 15.53 8.64
C ALA A 11 -7.64 14.66 9.91
N GLN A 12 -8.81 14.06 10.18
CA GLN A 12 -9.00 13.14 11.30
C GLN A 12 -8.09 11.91 11.18
N PHE A 13 -8.01 11.31 10.00
CA PHE A 13 -7.12 10.19 9.76
C PHE A 13 -5.65 10.57 9.98
N SER A 14 -5.23 11.73 9.44
CA SER A 14 -3.85 12.22 9.56
C SER A 14 -3.46 12.46 11.02
N LEU A 15 -4.36 13.02 11.82
CA LEU A 15 -4.16 13.20 13.26
C LEU A 15 -3.96 11.83 13.95
N TRP A 16 -4.83 10.88 13.69
CA TRP A 16 -4.73 9.54 14.29
C TRP A 16 -3.49 8.77 13.85
N LEU A 17 -3.06 8.95 12.60
CA LEU A 17 -1.82 8.35 12.11
C LEU A 17 -0.59 8.93 12.81
N VAL A 18 -0.54 10.25 13.05
CA VAL A 18 0.56 10.88 13.80
C VAL A 18 0.62 10.33 15.22
N GLU A 19 -0.52 10.19 15.89
CA GLU A 19 -0.59 9.60 17.23
C GLU A 19 -0.17 8.11 17.22
N ALA A 20 -0.55 7.36 16.18
CA ALA A 20 -0.13 5.97 16.02
C ALA A 20 1.39 5.85 15.78
N ILE A 21 1.98 6.71 14.97
CA ILE A 21 3.44 6.74 14.75
C ILE A 21 4.19 6.99 16.06
N ALA A 22 3.62 7.80 16.96
CA ALA A 22 4.24 8.09 18.25
C ALA A 22 4.06 6.97 19.30
N SER A 23 3.04 6.13 19.17
CA SER A 23 2.61 5.18 20.20
C SER A 23 2.86 3.72 19.86
N GLU A 24 2.76 3.35 18.55
CA GLU A 24 2.90 1.96 18.12
C GLU A 24 4.37 1.54 18.03
N GLY A 25 4.70 0.39 18.63
CA GLY A 25 6.03 -0.19 18.56
C GLY A 25 6.35 -0.87 17.23
N ASN A 26 5.32 -1.13 16.39
CA ASN A 26 5.42 -1.74 15.08
C ASN A 26 5.04 -0.75 13.99
N GLU A 27 5.05 -1.19 12.73
CA GLU A 27 4.79 -0.38 11.53
C GLU A 27 3.36 0.22 11.52
N PRO A 28 3.14 1.46 11.98
CA PRO A 28 1.80 2.06 12.09
C PRO A 28 1.18 2.37 10.72
N THR A 29 1.98 2.40 9.66
CA THR A 29 1.51 2.60 8.28
C THR A 29 1.04 1.31 7.62
N ALA A 30 1.19 0.16 8.29
CA ALA A 30 0.70 -1.10 7.78
C ALA A 30 -0.83 -1.10 7.72
N MET A 31 -1.35 -1.47 6.55
CA MET A 31 -2.79 -1.58 6.33
C MET A 31 -3.13 -2.86 5.59
N ASN A 32 -4.27 -3.46 5.94
CA ASN A 32 -4.85 -4.54 5.17
C ASN A 32 -5.55 -3.97 3.93
N VAL A 33 -5.25 -4.51 2.75
CA VAL A 33 -5.96 -4.17 1.51
C VAL A 33 -6.74 -5.38 1.04
N ALA A 34 -8.06 -5.29 1.05
CA ALA A 34 -8.96 -6.27 0.47
C ALA A 34 -9.29 -5.90 -0.97
N THR A 35 -9.17 -6.88 -1.86
CA THR A 35 -9.50 -6.80 -3.29
C THR A 35 -10.43 -7.93 -3.67
N VAL A 36 -11.15 -7.78 -4.78
CA VAL A 36 -12.14 -8.77 -5.24
C VAL A 36 -11.80 -9.18 -6.67
N SER A 37 -11.84 -10.48 -6.95
CA SER A 37 -11.68 -10.99 -8.32
C SER A 37 -12.91 -10.71 -9.19
N ALA A 38 -12.77 -10.91 -10.51
CA ALA A 38 -13.88 -10.79 -11.45
C ALA A 38 -15.07 -11.72 -11.10
N GLU A 39 -14.78 -12.86 -10.43
CA GLU A 39 -15.78 -13.82 -9.97
C GLU A 39 -16.36 -13.51 -8.58
N GLY A 40 -16.07 -12.31 -8.03
CA GLY A 40 -16.55 -11.89 -6.73
C GLY A 40 -15.82 -12.49 -5.52
N LYS A 41 -14.67 -13.15 -5.71
CA LYS A 41 -13.91 -13.77 -4.62
C LYS A 41 -12.98 -12.76 -3.95
N PRO A 42 -13.16 -12.46 -2.65
CA PRO A 42 -12.30 -11.54 -1.93
C PRO A 42 -10.94 -12.16 -1.60
N SER A 43 -9.93 -11.32 -1.51
CA SER A 43 -8.64 -11.66 -0.92
C SER A 43 -8.01 -10.45 -0.28
N ALA A 44 -7.15 -10.66 0.74
CA ALA A 44 -6.58 -9.59 1.51
C ALA A 44 -5.08 -9.81 1.77
N ARG A 45 -4.33 -8.75 1.97
CA ARG A 45 -2.89 -8.74 2.31
C ARG A 45 -2.50 -7.43 2.96
N MET A 46 -1.38 -7.45 3.66
CA MET A 46 -0.78 -6.24 4.21
C MET A 46 0.02 -5.49 3.14
N VAL A 47 -0.11 -4.18 3.13
CA VAL A 47 0.74 -3.23 2.40
C VAL A 47 1.04 -2.03 3.31
N LEU A 48 1.97 -1.16 2.91
CA LEU A 48 2.32 0.03 3.67
C LEU A 48 1.75 1.27 3.00
N LEU A 49 1.00 2.06 3.75
CA LEU A 49 0.63 3.42 3.35
C LEU A 49 1.90 4.25 3.19
N LYS A 50 2.03 4.96 2.08
CA LYS A 50 3.17 5.85 1.82
C LYS A 50 2.82 7.33 1.88
N GLY A 51 1.57 7.66 1.94
CA GLY A 51 1.08 9.03 2.12
C GLY A 51 -0.35 9.20 1.66
N ILE A 52 -0.85 10.42 1.85
CA ILE A 52 -2.10 10.89 1.27
C ILE A 52 -1.72 11.95 0.26
N GLU A 53 -2.03 11.73 -1.01
CA GLU A 53 -1.72 12.64 -2.10
C GLU A 53 -3.01 12.94 -2.89
N GLY A 54 -3.35 14.22 -3.06
CA GLY A 54 -4.56 14.62 -3.77
C GLY A 54 -5.82 13.97 -3.21
N GLN A 55 -5.93 13.83 -1.89
CA GLN A 55 -7.02 13.16 -1.17
C GLN A 55 -7.08 11.64 -1.37
N GLN A 56 -6.05 11.01 -1.93
CA GLN A 56 -5.95 9.57 -2.12
C GLN A 56 -4.96 8.94 -1.14
N PHE A 57 -5.31 7.78 -0.60
CA PHE A 57 -4.39 6.93 0.16
C PHE A 57 -3.49 6.18 -0.81
N VAL A 58 -2.16 6.36 -0.71
CA VAL A 58 -1.21 5.85 -1.70
C VAL A 58 -0.36 4.71 -1.13
N PHE A 59 -0.26 3.62 -1.89
CA PHE A 59 0.72 2.56 -1.67
C PHE A 59 1.33 2.12 -3.01
N TYR A 60 2.49 1.45 -2.95
CA TYR A 60 3.21 1.00 -4.14
C TYR A 60 3.29 -0.51 -4.20
N SER A 61 3.14 -1.06 -5.40
CA SER A 61 3.13 -2.51 -5.60
C SER A 61 3.47 -2.91 -7.04
N ASN A 62 3.63 -4.21 -7.26
CA ASN A 62 3.71 -4.80 -8.60
C ASN A 62 2.30 -4.91 -9.19
N TYR A 63 2.09 -4.28 -10.34
CA TYR A 63 0.81 -4.29 -11.06
C TYR A 63 0.43 -5.69 -11.60
N SER A 64 1.43 -6.54 -11.89
CA SER A 64 1.20 -7.90 -12.35
C SER A 64 0.94 -8.91 -11.22
N SER A 65 0.93 -8.45 -9.96
CA SER A 65 0.60 -9.31 -8.82
C SER A 65 -0.88 -9.68 -8.81
N ARG A 66 -1.25 -10.71 -8.02
CA ARG A 66 -2.66 -11.12 -7.86
C ARG A 66 -3.58 -9.95 -7.48
N LYS A 67 -3.13 -9.07 -6.56
CA LYS A 67 -3.91 -7.87 -6.20
C LYS A 67 -4.03 -6.90 -7.38
N GLY A 68 -2.97 -6.71 -8.17
CA GLY A 68 -3.00 -5.84 -9.34
C GLY A 68 -4.01 -6.32 -10.38
N GLN A 69 -4.04 -7.62 -10.68
CA GLN A 69 -5.02 -8.22 -11.59
C GLN A 69 -6.46 -8.07 -11.09
N GLN A 70 -6.67 -8.23 -9.78
CA GLN A 70 -7.99 -8.03 -9.16
C GLN A 70 -8.43 -6.57 -9.20
N ILE A 71 -7.53 -5.63 -8.99
CA ILE A 71 -7.79 -4.18 -9.07
C ILE A 71 -8.16 -3.79 -10.51
N ASP A 72 -7.44 -4.32 -11.50
CA ASP A 72 -7.75 -4.03 -12.91
C ASP A 72 -9.14 -4.56 -13.31
N ALA A 73 -9.57 -5.71 -12.74
CA ALA A 73 -10.89 -6.29 -12.98
C ALA A 73 -12.00 -5.60 -12.17
N THR A 74 -11.73 -5.26 -10.91
CA THR A 74 -12.70 -4.70 -9.95
C THR A 74 -12.04 -3.57 -9.18
N PRO A 75 -12.19 -2.29 -9.62
CA PRO A 75 -11.46 -1.16 -9.06
C PRO A 75 -12.09 -0.61 -7.77
N HIS A 76 -12.58 -1.50 -6.90
CA HIS A 76 -13.09 -1.21 -5.57
C HIS A 76 -12.32 -2.00 -4.54
N VAL A 77 -11.92 -1.33 -3.46
CA VAL A 77 -11.11 -1.92 -2.40
C VAL A 77 -11.60 -1.47 -1.03
N ALA A 78 -11.22 -2.25 -0.03
CA ALA A 78 -11.33 -1.84 1.37
C ALA A 78 -9.95 -1.87 2.03
N LEU A 79 -9.68 -0.84 2.83
CA LEU A 79 -8.49 -0.72 3.65
C LEU A 79 -8.87 -0.85 5.12
N THR A 80 -8.00 -1.46 5.91
CA THR A 80 -8.15 -1.48 7.38
C THR A 80 -6.82 -1.21 8.04
N PHE A 81 -6.81 -0.19 8.92
CA PHE A 81 -5.73 0.08 9.87
C PHE A 81 -6.17 -0.39 11.23
N PHE A 82 -5.24 -0.96 12.00
CA PHE A 82 -5.47 -1.33 13.38
C PHE A 82 -4.26 -0.93 14.23
N TRP A 83 -4.50 -0.10 15.22
CA TRP A 83 -3.50 0.42 16.16
C TRP A 83 -3.86 -0.06 17.57
N PRO A 84 -3.33 -1.21 17.99
CA PRO A 84 -3.70 -1.85 19.24
C PRO A 84 -3.35 -1.03 20.48
N GLU A 85 -2.20 -0.32 20.50
CA GLU A 85 -1.79 0.50 21.64
C GLU A 85 -2.75 1.68 21.88
N LEU A 86 -3.41 2.16 20.83
CA LEU A 86 -4.41 3.20 20.90
C LEU A 86 -5.86 2.65 20.97
N GLU A 87 -6.03 1.34 20.86
CA GLU A 87 -7.34 0.68 20.74
C GLU A 87 -8.17 1.31 19.59
N ARG A 88 -7.55 1.57 18.44
CA ARG A 88 -8.17 2.24 17.28
C ARG A 88 -8.16 1.37 16.05
N GLN A 89 -9.26 1.47 15.29
CA GLN A 89 -9.36 0.93 13.94
C GLN A 89 -9.89 2.00 12.99
N VAL A 90 -9.33 2.05 11.78
CA VAL A 90 -9.89 2.85 10.68
C VAL A 90 -10.17 1.94 9.50
N ARG A 91 -11.38 2.01 8.97
CA ARG A 91 -11.80 1.28 7.77
C ARG A 91 -12.11 2.29 6.67
N ILE A 92 -11.64 2.01 5.47
CA ILE A 92 -11.82 2.88 4.31
C ILE A 92 -12.31 2.02 3.15
N GLU A 93 -13.39 2.42 2.54
CA GLU A 93 -13.92 1.82 1.32
C GLU A 93 -13.84 2.87 0.20
N GLY A 94 -13.41 2.46 -1.00
CA GLY A 94 -13.28 3.42 -2.09
C GLY A 94 -12.82 2.82 -3.41
N ARG A 95 -12.68 3.71 -4.38
CA ARG A 95 -12.17 3.37 -5.71
C ARG A 95 -10.66 3.51 -5.75
N ILE A 96 -10.03 2.58 -6.48
CA ILE A 96 -8.59 2.54 -6.64
C ILE A 96 -8.19 2.73 -8.10
N ASN A 97 -7.14 3.50 -8.34
CA ASN A 97 -6.52 3.68 -9.66
C ASN A 97 -5.01 3.76 -9.54
N LYS A 98 -4.31 3.56 -10.65
CA LYS A 98 -2.87 3.84 -10.71
C LYS A 98 -2.64 5.34 -10.59
N VAL A 99 -1.67 5.75 -9.76
CA VAL A 99 -1.26 7.16 -9.71
C VAL A 99 -0.47 7.54 -10.96
N ALA A 100 -0.31 8.84 -11.18
CA ALA A 100 0.45 9.35 -12.32
C ALA A 100 1.89 8.79 -12.35
N SER A 101 2.44 8.60 -13.55
CA SER A 101 3.76 7.98 -13.73
C SER A 101 4.88 8.76 -13.03
N ASN A 102 4.84 10.09 -13.09
CA ASN A 102 5.82 10.94 -12.42
C ASN A 102 5.84 10.76 -10.90
N VAL A 103 4.67 10.53 -10.26
CA VAL A 103 4.56 10.22 -8.82
C VAL A 103 5.22 8.87 -8.53
N SER A 104 4.91 7.85 -9.34
CA SER A 104 5.53 6.53 -9.21
C SER A 104 7.04 6.58 -9.44
N ASP A 105 7.51 7.35 -10.43
CA ASP A 105 8.93 7.50 -10.75
C ASP A 105 9.68 8.18 -9.60
N ALA A 106 9.14 9.28 -9.08
CA ALA A 106 9.73 10.02 -7.96
C ALA A 106 9.88 9.12 -6.72
N TYR A 107 8.83 8.40 -6.35
CA TYR A 107 8.90 7.47 -5.22
C TYR A 107 9.86 6.31 -5.49
N PHE A 108 9.86 5.73 -6.70
CA PHE A 108 10.78 4.65 -7.05
C PHE A 108 12.24 5.08 -6.87
N GLN A 109 12.61 6.29 -7.33
CA GLN A 109 13.97 6.82 -7.19
C GLN A 109 14.37 7.11 -5.74
N SER A 110 13.43 7.42 -4.85
CA SER A 110 13.70 7.61 -3.42
C SER A 110 14.04 6.31 -2.68
N ARG A 111 13.74 5.15 -3.27
CA ARG A 111 13.99 3.84 -2.64
C ARG A 111 15.48 3.47 -2.67
N PRO A 112 15.97 2.71 -1.66
CA PRO A 112 17.33 2.18 -1.69
C PRO A 112 17.65 1.43 -2.99
N TYR A 113 18.87 1.51 -3.47
CA TYR A 113 19.34 0.86 -4.70
C TYR A 113 18.98 -0.64 -4.74
N THR A 114 19.25 -1.36 -3.65
CA THR A 114 18.95 -2.78 -3.54
C THR A 114 17.45 -3.08 -3.71
N SER A 115 16.58 -2.24 -3.18
CA SER A 115 15.12 -2.36 -3.34
C SER A 115 14.69 -2.09 -4.78
N ARG A 116 15.33 -1.13 -5.46
CA ARG A 116 15.05 -0.84 -6.88
C ARG A 116 15.45 -2.00 -7.79
N VAL A 117 16.64 -2.55 -7.58
CA VAL A 117 17.12 -3.76 -8.30
C VAL A 117 16.22 -4.96 -7.99
N GLY A 118 15.86 -5.17 -6.72
CA GLY A 118 14.96 -6.23 -6.29
C GLY A 118 13.58 -6.18 -6.97
N THR A 119 13.08 -4.99 -7.28
CA THR A 119 11.82 -4.81 -7.99
C THR A 119 11.87 -5.40 -9.42
N TRP A 120 13.00 -5.29 -10.12
CA TRP A 120 13.23 -5.92 -11.41
C TRP A 120 13.41 -7.44 -11.31
N ALA A 121 14.06 -7.90 -10.25
CA ALA A 121 14.36 -9.32 -10.06
C ALA A 121 13.13 -10.14 -9.65
N SER A 122 12.17 -9.52 -8.93
CA SER A 122 11.03 -10.22 -8.34
C SER A 122 9.79 -10.16 -9.23
N GLU A 123 9.20 -11.33 -9.47
CA GLU A 123 7.85 -11.49 -10.04
C GLU A 123 6.86 -11.79 -8.92
N GLN A 124 6.31 -10.73 -8.32
CA GLN A 124 5.41 -10.85 -7.17
C GLN A 124 4.19 -11.72 -7.48
N SER A 125 3.82 -12.58 -6.53
CA SER A 125 2.67 -13.51 -6.62
C SER A 125 2.82 -14.61 -7.68
N ARG A 126 4.03 -14.88 -8.15
CA ARG A 126 4.33 -16.03 -9.03
C ARG A 126 5.20 -17.06 -8.31
N PRO A 127 5.06 -18.35 -8.64
CA PRO A 127 5.97 -19.37 -8.14
C PRO A 127 7.42 -19.01 -8.50
N LEU A 128 8.33 -19.23 -7.55
CA LEU A 128 9.76 -19.06 -7.75
C LEU A 128 10.41 -20.44 -7.75
N ASP A 129 11.08 -20.78 -8.84
CA ASP A 129 11.71 -22.10 -9.00
C ASP A 129 12.77 -22.37 -7.91
N SER A 130 13.56 -21.33 -7.57
CA SER A 130 14.54 -21.43 -6.51
C SER A 130 15.00 -20.05 -6.02
N LYS A 131 15.50 -20.00 -4.78
CA LYS A 131 16.18 -18.83 -4.22
C LYS A 131 17.39 -18.39 -5.07
N THR A 132 18.09 -19.36 -5.67
CA THR A 132 19.22 -19.12 -6.58
C THR A 132 18.81 -18.36 -7.83
N THR A 133 17.64 -18.64 -8.39
CA THR A 133 17.09 -17.91 -9.55
C THR A 133 16.90 -16.42 -9.21
N LEU A 134 16.35 -16.11 -8.05
CA LEU A 134 16.17 -14.72 -7.62
C LEU A 134 17.51 -13.99 -7.47
N ILE A 135 18.52 -14.65 -6.87
CA ILE A 135 19.87 -14.09 -6.70
C ILE A 135 20.51 -13.80 -8.06
N LYS A 136 20.45 -14.74 -9.01
CA LYS A 136 20.99 -14.55 -10.36
C LYS A 136 20.30 -13.40 -11.09
N ARG A 137 18.97 -13.29 -10.99
CA ARG A 137 18.23 -12.15 -11.57
C ARG A 137 18.61 -10.83 -10.95
N ALA A 138 18.75 -10.77 -9.62
CA ALA A 138 19.20 -9.56 -8.92
C ALA A 138 20.60 -9.14 -9.36
N ALA A 139 21.55 -10.07 -9.46
CA ALA A 139 22.89 -9.81 -9.96
C ALA A 139 22.91 -9.30 -11.41
N PHE A 140 22.10 -9.91 -12.28
CA PHE A 140 21.94 -9.45 -13.67
C PHE A 140 21.44 -8.01 -13.76
N PHE A 141 20.38 -7.67 -13.02
CA PHE A 141 19.85 -6.30 -13.05
C PHE A 141 20.75 -5.29 -12.36
N ALA A 142 21.50 -5.68 -11.31
CA ALA A 142 22.52 -4.85 -10.71
C ALA A 142 23.62 -4.50 -11.69
N ALA A 143 24.10 -5.47 -12.46
CA ALA A 143 25.10 -5.27 -13.51
C ALA A 143 24.56 -4.42 -14.68
N LYS A 144 23.29 -4.63 -15.06
CA LYS A 144 22.62 -3.88 -16.13
C LYS A 144 22.39 -2.40 -15.80
N TYR A 145 22.07 -2.10 -14.53
CA TYR A 145 21.66 -0.77 -14.08
C TYR A 145 22.64 -0.17 -13.05
N ILE A 146 23.94 -0.13 -13.38
CA ILE A 146 24.99 0.36 -12.47
C ILE A 146 24.79 1.85 -12.12
N ALA A 147 24.51 2.67 -13.12
CA ALA A 147 24.45 4.13 -12.95
C ALA A 147 23.06 4.60 -12.48
N SER A 148 21.99 4.01 -12.97
CA SER A 148 20.60 4.38 -12.64
C SER A 148 19.67 3.21 -12.89
N VAL A 149 18.83 2.91 -11.90
CA VAL A 149 17.80 1.88 -12.02
C VAL A 149 16.48 2.56 -12.41
N PRO A 150 15.99 2.39 -13.66
CA PRO A 150 14.68 2.92 -14.03
C PRO A 150 13.56 2.15 -13.34
N ARG A 151 12.40 2.78 -13.18
CA ARG A 151 11.22 2.08 -12.66
C ARG A 151 10.73 1.06 -13.71
N PRO A 152 10.49 -0.20 -13.33
CA PRO A 152 9.92 -1.16 -14.26
C PRO A 152 8.44 -0.83 -14.55
N PRO A 153 7.94 -1.07 -15.77
CA PRO A 153 6.57 -0.73 -16.16
C PRO A 153 5.51 -1.49 -15.35
N HIS A 154 5.86 -2.65 -14.79
CA HIS A 154 4.97 -3.48 -13.99
C HIS A 154 4.91 -3.07 -12.51
N TRP A 155 5.52 -1.96 -12.11
CA TRP A 155 5.55 -1.50 -10.71
C TRP A 155 5.22 -0.01 -10.62
N GLY A 156 4.45 0.36 -9.61
CA GLY A 156 4.13 1.76 -9.33
C GLY A 156 3.10 1.92 -8.22
N GLY A 157 2.57 3.13 -8.10
CA GLY A 157 1.64 3.51 -7.08
C GLY A 157 0.18 3.24 -7.45
N TYR A 158 -0.58 2.93 -6.42
CA TYR A 158 -2.04 2.93 -6.42
C TYR A 158 -2.54 4.02 -5.49
N GLY A 159 -3.54 4.77 -5.92
CA GLY A 159 -4.25 5.77 -5.14
C GLY A 159 -5.69 5.34 -4.89
N ILE A 160 -6.12 5.37 -3.65
CA ILE A 160 -7.49 5.05 -3.24
C ILE A 160 -8.21 6.34 -2.89
N THR A 161 -9.24 6.69 -3.68
CA THR A 161 -10.16 7.77 -3.36
C THR A 161 -11.23 7.24 -2.42
N PRO A 162 -11.29 7.71 -1.17
CA PRO A 162 -12.24 7.20 -0.20
C PRO A 162 -13.67 7.63 -0.55
N GLU A 163 -14.59 6.70 -0.47
CA GLU A 163 -16.05 6.93 -0.56
C GLU A 163 -16.68 6.85 0.83
N ARG A 164 -16.05 6.07 1.74
CA ARG A 164 -16.46 5.93 3.14
C ARG A 164 -15.25 5.74 4.01
N ILE A 165 -15.20 6.44 5.15
CA ILE A 165 -14.20 6.25 6.21
C ILE A 165 -14.95 6.05 7.53
N GLU A 166 -14.61 4.98 8.24
CA GLU A 166 -15.13 4.67 9.56
C GLU A 166 -13.98 4.74 10.58
N PHE A 167 -14.18 5.48 11.64
CA PHE A 167 -13.28 5.60 12.78
C PHE A 167 -13.87 4.86 13.97
N TRP A 168 -13.16 3.87 14.46
CA TRP A 168 -13.54 3.11 15.64
C TRP A 168 -12.53 3.30 16.76
N GLN A 169 -13.02 3.63 17.96
CA GLN A 169 -12.24 3.78 19.18
C GLN A 169 -12.73 2.77 20.21
N GLY A 170 -11.84 1.89 20.69
CA GLY A 170 -12.10 1.01 21.82
C GLY A 170 -12.43 1.81 23.08
N ARG A 171 -13.34 1.27 23.88
CA ARG A 171 -13.74 1.83 25.18
C ARG A 171 -13.99 0.70 26.17
N PRO A 172 -13.80 0.93 27.49
CA PRO A 172 -14.17 -0.06 28.51
C PRO A 172 -15.60 -0.54 28.29
N SER A 173 -15.79 -1.85 28.35
CA SER A 173 -17.08 -2.54 28.18
C SER A 173 -17.68 -2.52 26.74
N ARG A 174 -16.88 -2.26 25.74
CA ARG A 174 -17.30 -2.39 24.32
C ARG A 174 -16.21 -3.00 23.48
#